data_c7c9d4fc0fe652adc9d3a79623b0dadb
#
_entry.id   c7c9d4fc0fe652adc9d3a79623b0dadb
#
_cell.length_a   1.000
_cell.length_b   1.000
_cell.length_c   1.000
_cell.angle_alpha   90.00
_cell.angle_beta   90.00
_cell.angle_gamma   90.00
#
_symmetry.space_group_name_H-M   'P 1'
#
loop_
_entity.id
_entity.type
_entity.pdbx_description
1 polymer ?
#
loop_
_entity_poly.entity_id
_entity_poly.type
_entity_poly.pdbx_seq_one_letter_code
_entity_poly.pdbx_strand_id
1 'polypeptide(L)'
;HTRYWRDWSSDVCSSDLTEQKTWSQRFESALHPAIACFNASIGFDIELIEYDITGSVAHAKMLAHTGIISESEAQQLVAGLEQIRSEYHQGKFNPGVDAEDVHLAVERRLTELVGDVGKKLHTARSRNDQVGTDTRLYLRDQIDQIRSQLRNFQEVLLNLAIAHVETLIPGYTHLQRAQPVSLAHHLLAYVEMLERDWQRLGEIRRRVNISPLGCGALAG
;
A
#
# COMPACT_ATOMS: atom_id res chain seq x y z
N HIS A 1 18.71 9.17 6.10
CA HIS A 1 18.27 7.83 5.60
C HIS A 1 18.84 6.64 6.39
N THR A 2 19.46 6.86 7.57
CA THR A 2 20.08 5.80 8.38
C THR A 2 19.38 5.56 9.73
N ARG A 3 18.21 6.13 9.98
CA ARG A 3 17.48 5.96 11.25
C ARG A 3 16.48 4.77 11.26
N TYR A 4 16.09 4.23 10.12
CA TYR A 4 15.03 3.22 10.01
C TYR A 4 15.41 1.79 10.47
N TRP A 5 16.70 1.49 10.64
CA TRP A 5 17.16 0.11 10.94
C TRP A 5 17.57 -0.14 12.39
N ARG A 6 17.49 0.85 13.28
CA ARG A 6 17.96 0.71 14.67
C ARG A 6 16.90 0.48 15.74
N ASP A 7 15.63 0.76 15.46
CA ASP A 7 14.56 0.66 16.47
C ASP A 7 13.75 -0.65 16.43
N TRP A 8 14.18 -1.62 15.61
CA TRP A 8 13.48 -2.90 15.46
C TRP A 8 13.72 -3.92 16.57
N SER A 9 14.54 -3.62 17.56
CA SER A 9 15.11 -4.68 18.42
C SER A 9 14.58 -4.78 19.85
N SER A 10 13.73 -3.87 20.35
CA SER A 10 13.41 -3.95 21.79
C SER A 10 11.97 -3.81 22.22
N ASP A 11 11.10 -3.11 21.47
CA ASP A 11 9.81 -2.72 22.06
C ASP A 11 8.57 -3.45 21.52
N VAL A 12 8.68 -4.20 20.42
CA VAL A 12 7.52 -4.89 19.81
C VAL A 12 7.32 -6.32 20.35
N CYS A 13 8.34 -6.91 20.98
CA CYS A 13 8.31 -8.32 21.38
C CYS A 13 8.01 -8.58 22.87
N SER A 14 7.62 -7.59 23.66
CA SER A 14 7.51 -7.73 25.14
C SER A 14 6.10 -7.77 25.71
N SER A 15 5.05 -7.98 24.90
CA SER A 15 3.69 -8.07 25.42
C SER A 15 3.20 -9.52 25.59
N ASP A 16 2.59 -9.83 26.71
CA ASP A 16 1.91 -11.08 27.03
C ASP A 16 0.79 -11.36 26.00
N LEU A 17 1.05 -12.30 25.07
CA LEU A 17 0.11 -12.73 24.05
C LEU A 17 -0.95 -13.67 24.69
N THR A 18 -2.05 -13.10 25.19
CA THR A 18 -3.14 -13.86 25.83
C THR A 18 -4.36 -14.09 24.94
N GLU A 19 -4.45 -13.52 23.76
CA GLU A 19 -5.58 -13.72 22.85
C GLU A 19 -5.30 -14.74 21.74
N GLN A 20 -6.26 -15.67 21.54
CA GLN A 20 -6.21 -16.66 20.47
C GLN A 20 -6.45 -15.99 19.11
N LYS A 21 -5.48 -16.11 18.20
CA LYS A 21 -5.64 -15.69 16.80
C LYS A 21 -6.73 -16.50 16.11
N THR A 22 -7.44 -15.92 15.16
CA THR A 22 -8.58 -16.53 14.45
C THR A 22 -8.25 -17.89 13.82
N TRP A 23 -7.02 -18.10 13.38
CA TRP A 23 -6.54 -19.37 12.80
C TRP A 23 -5.91 -20.34 13.83
N SER A 24 -5.69 -19.89 15.07
CA SER A 24 -5.04 -20.69 16.13
C SER A 24 -5.98 -21.64 16.88
N GLN A 25 -7.27 -21.63 16.59
CA GLN A 25 -8.28 -22.48 17.27
C GLN A 25 -8.02 -23.98 17.15
N ARG A 26 -7.14 -24.42 16.22
CA ARG A 26 -6.74 -25.82 16.06
C ARG A 26 -5.48 -26.20 16.81
N PHE A 27 -4.81 -25.26 17.45
CA PHE A 27 -3.57 -25.48 18.18
C PHE A 27 -3.84 -25.44 19.68
N GLU A 28 -3.31 -26.42 20.43
CA GLU A 28 -3.45 -26.53 21.87
C GLU A 28 -2.57 -25.55 22.66
N SER A 29 -1.55 -24.97 21.99
CA SER A 29 -0.61 -24.02 22.60
C SER A 29 -0.52 -22.73 21.80
N ALA A 30 -0.24 -21.62 22.51
CA ALA A 30 0.06 -20.34 21.88
C ALA A 30 1.34 -20.41 21.02
N LEU A 31 1.40 -19.58 19.99
CA LEU A 31 2.58 -19.47 19.14
C LEU A 31 3.78 -18.92 19.93
N HIS A 32 4.95 -19.48 19.70
CA HIS A 32 6.17 -18.98 20.36
C HIS A 32 6.38 -17.49 20.02
N PRO A 33 6.69 -16.60 21.01
CA PRO A 33 6.78 -15.15 20.78
C PRO A 33 7.70 -14.73 19.64
N ALA A 34 8.87 -15.39 19.48
CA ALA A 34 9.79 -15.10 18.37
C ALA A 34 9.17 -15.40 17.00
N ILE A 35 8.33 -16.43 16.88
CA ILE A 35 7.63 -16.76 15.63
C ILE A 35 6.47 -15.77 15.40
N ALA A 36 5.75 -15.39 16.46
CA ALA A 36 4.72 -14.36 16.35
C ALA A 36 5.29 -13.03 15.86
N CYS A 37 6.41 -12.60 16.42
CA CYS A 37 7.13 -11.40 15.98
C CYS A 37 7.64 -11.51 14.53
N PHE A 38 8.18 -12.67 14.15
CA PHE A 38 8.66 -12.92 12.78
C PHE A 38 7.53 -12.86 11.75
N ASN A 39 6.34 -13.32 12.10
CA ASN A 39 5.18 -13.32 11.21
C ASN A 39 4.43 -11.99 11.16
N ALA A 40 4.63 -11.10 12.13
CA ALA A 40 3.91 -9.83 12.18
C ALA A 40 4.39 -8.88 11.08
N SER A 41 3.45 -8.34 10.32
CA SER A 41 3.67 -7.36 9.25
C SER A 41 3.13 -5.96 9.58
N ILE A 42 2.39 -5.83 10.69
CA ILE A 42 1.72 -4.56 11.07
C ILE A 42 2.66 -3.35 11.10
N GLY A 43 3.95 -3.55 11.39
CA GLY A 43 4.93 -2.48 11.45
C GLY A 43 5.20 -1.77 10.11
N PHE A 44 4.85 -2.38 8.98
CA PHE A 44 5.00 -1.79 7.65
C PHE A 44 3.72 -1.86 6.82
N ASP A 45 2.85 -2.85 6.99
CA ASP A 45 1.65 -2.99 6.19
C ASP A 45 0.51 -2.05 6.59
N ILE A 46 0.67 -1.34 7.71
CA ILE A 46 -0.24 -0.26 8.11
C ILE A 46 -0.42 0.81 6.99
N GLU A 47 0.55 0.95 6.10
CA GLU A 47 0.44 1.81 4.93
C GLU A 47 -0.65 1.37 3.94
N LEU A 48 -1.12 0.12 4.04
CA LEU A 48 -2.19 -0.41 3.21
C LEU A 48 -3.60 -0.13 3.76
N ILE A 49 -3.75 0.46 4.95
CA ILE A 49 -5.04 0.62 5.63
C ILE A 49 -6.11 1.31 4.76
N GLU A 50 -5.74 2.36 4.02
CA GLU A 50 -6.65 3.09 3.13
C GLU A 50 -7.19 2.20 2.01
N TYR A 51 -6.35 1.33 1.50
CA TYR A 51 -6.65 0.42 0.41
C TYR A 51 -7.48 -0.76 0.89
N ASP A 52 -7.18 -1.28 2.09
CA ASP A 52 -7.96 -2.32 2.75
C ASP A 52 -9.39 -1.83 3.03
N ILE A 53 -9.54 -0.63 3.60
CA ILE A 53 -10.86 -0.02 3.83
C ILE A 53 -11.60 0.18 2.51
N THR A 54 -10.95 0.66 1.47
CA THR A 54 -11.55 0.89 0.15
C THR A 54 -12.03 -0.43 -0.47
N GLY A 55 -11.19 -1.46 -0.45
CA GLY A 55 -11.53 -2.80 -0.91
C GLY A 55 -12.67 -3.42 -0.10
N SER A 56 -12.61 -3.27 1.23
CA SER A 56 -13.63 -3.79 2.16
C SER A 56 -14.99 -3.11 2.00
N VAL A 57 -15.02 -1.81 1.76
CA VAL A 57 -16.27 -1.08 1.43
C VAL A 57 -16.90 -1.61 0.14
N ALA A 58 -16.09 -1.82 -0.91
CA ALA A 58 -16.57 -2.38 -2.17
C ALA A 58 -17.10 -3.81 -1.98
N HIS A 59 -16.39 -4.62 -1.18
CA HIS A 59 -16.77 -5.99 -0.86
C HIS A 59 -18.09 -6.06 -0.07
N ALA A 60 -18.27 -5.23 0.96
CA ALA A 60 -19.52 -5.15 1.72
C ALA A 60 -20.72 -4.81 0.83
N LYS A 61 -20.55 -3.84 -0.08
CA LYS A 61 -21.59 -3.48 -1.06
C LYS A 61 -21.91 -4.63 -2.01
N MET A 62 -20.92 -5.38 -2.46
CA MET A 62 -21.09 -6.55 -3.30
C MET A 62 -21.86 -7.65 -2.56
N LEU A 63 -21.52 -7.94 -1.31
CA LEU A 63 -22.24 -8.94 -0.49
C LEU A 63 -23.71 -8.61 -0.34
N ALA A 64 -24.08 -7.34 -0.15
CA ALA A 64 -25.47 -6.92 -0.12
C ALA A 64 -26.13 -7.04 -1.50
N HIS A 65 -25.49 -6.57 -2.55
CA HIS A 65 -26.03 -6.66 -3.92
C HIS A 65 -26.33 -8.10 -4.35
N THR A 66 -25.53 -9.06 -3.88
CA THR A 66 -25.73 -10.49 -4.15
C THR A 66 -26.68 -11.18 -3.16
N GLY A 67 -27.19 -10.45 -2.17
CA GLY A 67 -28.12 -10.98 -1.16
C GLY A 67 -27.48 -11.89 -0.10
N ILE A 68 -26.17 -11.90 0.02
CA ILE A 68 -25.43 -12.68 1.06
C ILE A 68 -25.60 -12.04 2.43
N ILE A 69 -25.60 -10.71 2.49
CA ILE A 69 -25.95 -9.92 3.68
C ILE A 69 -27.09 -8.97 3.34
N SER A 70 -27.78 -8.47 4.35
CA SER A 70 -28.81 -7.45 4.13
C SER A 70 -28.21 -6.08 3.83
N GLU A 71 -28.99 -5.21 3.16
CA GLU A 71 -28.60 -3.83 2.90
C GLU A 71 -28.28 -3.05 4.19
N SER A 72 -29.07 -3.31 5.26
CA SER A 72 -28.83 -2.69 6.57
C SER A 72 -27.48 -3.11 7.19
N GLU A 73 -27.08 -4.39 7.04
CA GLU A 73 -25.78 -4.87 7.51
C GLU A 73 -24.63 -4.26 6.69
N ALA A 74 -24.80 -4.15 5.37
CA ALA A 74 -23.80 -3.49 4.54
C ALA A 74 -23.61 -2.01 4.91
N GLN A 75 -24.69 -1.28 5.19
CA GLN A 75 -24.60 0.10 5.65
C GLN A 75 -23.87 0.21 7.00
N GLN A 76 -24.11 -0.70 7.95
CA GLN A 76 -23.37 -0.74 9.21
C GLN A 76 -21.87 -1.00 8.99
N LEU A 77 -21.52 -1.98 8.13
CA LEU A 77 -20.13 -2.28 7.79
C LEU A 77 -19.45 -1.08 7.15
N VAL A 78 -20.08 -0.44 6.17
CA VAL A 78 -19.52 0.73 5.49
C VAL A 78 -19.33 1.90 6.47
N ALA A 79 -20.31 2.18 7.32
CA ALA A 79 -20.20 3.25 8.33
C ALA A 79 -19.06 2.97 9.33
N GLY A 80 -18.91 1.72 9.79
CA GLY A 80 -17.81 1.32 10.67
C GLY A 80 -16.44 1.46 10.00
N LEU A 81 -16.32 1.05 8.74
CA LEU A 81 -15.07 1.18 7.96
C LEU A 81 -14.70 2.66 7.74
N GLU A 82 -15.65 3.53 7.42
CA GLU A 82 -15.39 4.97 7.28
C GLU A 82 -15.03 5.63 8.62
N GLN A 83 -15.58 5.12 9.73
CA GLN A 83 -15.14 5.56 11.06
C GLN A 83 -13.69 5.17 11.33
N ILE A 84 -13.27 3.95 11.00
CA ILE A 84 -11.87 3.50 11.15
C ILE A 84 -10.95 4.37 10.29
N ARG A 85 -11.32 4.69 9.05
CA ARG A 85 -10.59 5.63 8.19
C ARG A 85 -10.40 6.99 8.88
N SER A 86 -11.47 7.52 9.47
CA SER A 86 -11.41 8.79 10.21
C SER A 86 -10.49 8.70 11.42
N GLU A 87 -10.54 7.61 12.18
CA GLU A 87 -9.66 7.36 13.33
C GLU A 87 -8.19 7.30 12.89
N TYR A 88 -7.90 6.65 11.77
CA TYR A 88 -6.55 6.60 11.20
C TYR A 88 -6.02 7.99 10.83
N HIS A 89 -6.78 8.79 10.08
CA HIS A 89 -6.40 10.14 9.71
C HIS A 89 -6.20 11.09 10.91
N GLN A 90 -6.92 10.82 12.01
CA GLN A 90 -6.77 11.58 13.25
C GLN A 90 -5.62 11.07 14.15
N GLY A 91 -4.90 10.02 13.73
CA GLY A 91 -3.86 9.39 14.54
C GLY A 91 -4.39 8.68 15.79
N LYS A 92 -5.69 8.32 15.79
CA LYS A 92 -6.36 7.64 16.91
C LYS A 92 -6.53 6.12 16.69
N PHE A 93 -6.30 5.64 15.47
CA PHE A 93 -6.38 4.22 15.19
C PHE A 93 -5.22 3.50 15.88
N ASN A 94 -5.56 2.56 16.75
CA ASN A 94 -4.59 1.70 17.43
C ASN A 94 -4.77 0.26 16.92
N PRO A 95 -3.81 -0.30 16.18
CA PRO A 95 -3.91 -1.67 15.68
C PRO A 95 -3.90 -2.73 16.78
N GLY A 96 -3.49 -2.38 18.01
CA GLY A 96 -3.23 -3.33 19.08
C GLY A 96 -1.80 -3.91 19.03
N VAL A 97 -1.25 -4.20 20.21
CA VAL A 97 0.15 -4.67 20.34
C VAL A 97 0.39 -6.07 19.78
N ASP A 98 -0.66 -6.84 19.57
CA ASP A 98 -0.66 -8.22 19.11
C ASP A 98 -1.28 -8.38 17.70
N ALA A 99 -1.55 -7.27 17.01
CA ALA A 99 -2.01 -7.33 15.62
C ALA A 99 -0.92 -7.94 14.73
N GLU A 100 -1.27 -8.97 13.99
CA GLU A 100 -0.37 -9.63 13.05
C GLU A 100 -0.20 -8.80 11.77
N ASP A 101 -1.30 -8.29 11.27
CA ASP A 101 -1.38 -7.49 10.05
C ASP A 101 -2.45 -6.39 10.15
N VAL A 102 -2.43 -5.44 9.21
CA VAL A 102 -3.40 -4.34 9.13
C VAL A 102 -4.83 -4.85 8.96
N HIS A 103 -5.02 -5.94 8.23
CA HIS A 103 -6.33 -6.49 7.93
C HIS A 103 -7.00 -7.03 9.19
N LEU A 104 -6.25 -7.74 10.05
CA LEU A 104 -6.72 -8.21 11.34
C LEU A 104 -7.06 -7.02 12.26
N ALA A 105 -6.22 -5.99 12.24
CA ALA A 105 -6.46 -4.78 13.04
C ALA A 105 -7.75 -4.07 12.62
N VAL A 106 -8.00 -3.92 11.32
CA VAL A 106 -9.24 -3.33 10.78
C VAL A 106 -10.45 -4.20 11.11
N GLU A 107 -10.37 -5.52 10.93
CA GLU A 107 -11.48 -6.46 11.19
C GLU A 107 -11.85 -6.47 12.70
N ARG A 108 -10.85 -6.46 13.58
CA ARG A 108 -11.05 -6.37 15.03
C ARG A 108 -11.73 -5.06 15.41
N ARG A 109 -11.19 -3.92 14.93
CA ARG A 109 -11.76 -2.61 15.20
C ARG A 109 -13.19 -2.46 14.66
N LEU A 110 -13.44 -2.99 13.48
CA LEU A 110 -14.79 -3.03 12.90
C LEU A 110 -15.76 -3.83 13.79
N THR A 111 -15.33 -5.00 14.27
CA THR A 111 -16.16 -5.82 15.15
C THR A 111 -16.46 -5.13 16.49
N GLU A 112 -15.51 -4.37 17.03
CA GLU A 112 -15.76 -3.52 18.22
C GLU A 112 -16.83 -2.44 17.95
N LEU A 113 -16.86 -1.86 16.76
CA LEU A 113 -17.79 -0.79 16.40
C LEU A 113 -19.19 -1.27 16.06
N VAL A 114 -19.31 -2.41 15.33
CA VAL A 114 -20.59 -2.87 14.77
C VAL A 114 -21.03 -4.26 15.29
N GLY A 115 -20.28 -4.84 16.23
CA GLY A 115 -20.58 -6.14 16.81
C GLY A 115 -20.40 -7.29 15.82
N ASP A 116 -21.21 -8.35 15.97
CA ASP A 116 -21.10 -9.57 15.15
C ASP A 116 -21.30 -9.35 13.64
N VAL A 117 -21.93 -8.26 13.25
CA VAL A 117 -22.04 -7.88 11.83
C VAL A 117 -20.64 -7.67 11.21
N GLY A 118 -19.68 -7.17 11.98
CA GLY A 118 -18.30 -6.99 11.55
C GLY A 118 -17.64 -8.26 11.01
N LYS A 119 -17.93 -9.40 11.64
CA LYS A 119 -17.40 -10.71 11.23
C LYS A 119 -17.90 -11.17 9.86
N LYS A 120 -19.06 -10.68 9.41
CA LYS A 120 -19.62 -11.02 8.09
C LYS A 120 -18.83 -10.42 6.92
N LEU A 121 -18.02 -9.40 7.16
CA LEU A 121 -17.19 -8.78 6.14
C LEU A 121 -16.21 -9.78 5.50
N HIS A 122 -15.75 -10.78 6.26
CA HIS A 122 -14.80 -11.79 5.77
C HIS A 122 -15.44 -12.85 4.86
N THR A 123 -16.77 -12.85 4.70
CA THR A 123 -17.49 -13.83 3.88
C THR A 123 -16.99 -13.86 2.45
N ALA A 124 -16.71 -15.06 1.92
CA ALA A 124 -16.19 -15.30 0.57
C ALA A 124 -14.86 -14.59 0.24
N ARG A 125 -14.04 -14.32 1.25
CA ARG A 125 -12.75 -13.65 1.11
C ARG A 125 -11.65 -14.48 1.76
N SER A 126 -10.44 -14.41 1.23
CA SER A 126 -9.22 -14.89 1.87
C SER A 126 -8.29 -13.72 2.16
N ARG A 127 -7.42 -13.87 3.14
CA ARG A 127 -6.35 -12.90 3.37
C ARG A 127 -5.48 -12.73 2.11
N ASN A 128 -5.28 -13.79 1.32
CA ASN A 128 -4.42 -13.77 0.14
C ASN A 128 -4.97 -12.89 -1.00
N ASP A 129 -6.25 -12.98 -1.34
CA ASP A 129 -6.85 -12.13 -2.38
C ASP A 129 -7.07 -10.70 -1.89
N GLN A 130 -7.32 -10.52 -0.59
CA GLN A 130 -7.43 -9.22 0.06
C GLN A 130 -6.10 -8.47 -0.02
N VAL A 131 -5.00 -9.01 0.53
CA VAL A 131 -3.69 -8.36 0.53
C VAL A 131 -3.17 -8.13 -0.88
N GLY A 132 -3.44 -9.07 -1.80
CA GLY A 132 -3.08 -8.92 -3.22
C GLY A 132 -3.81 -7.76 -3.89
N THR A 133 -5.08 -7.50 -3.53
CA THR A 133 -5.86 -6.35 -4.02
C THR A 133 -5.32 -5.05 -3.46
N ASP A 134 -5.09 -4.99 -2.14
CA ASP A 134 -4.64 -3.78 -1.45
C ASP A 134 -3.25 -3.35 -1.91
N THR A 135 -2.33 -4.31 -2.07
CA THR A 135 -1.01 -4.05 -2.66
C THR A 135 -1.12 -3.47 -4.07
N ARG A 136 -2.05 -3.96 -4.90
CA ARG A 136 -2.26 -3.43 -6.26
C ARG A 136 -2.89 -2.03 -6.25
N LEU A 137 -3.82 -1.76 -5.35
CA LEU A 137 -4.38 -0.43 -5.17
C LEU A 137 -3.30 0.57 -4.75
N TYR A 138 -2.49 0.20 -3.74
CA TYR A 138 -1.33 0.98 -3.30
C TYR A 138 -0.35 1.26 -4.45
N LEU A 139 0.08 0.23 -5.17
CA LEU A 139 1.00 0.38 -6.29
C LEU A 139 0.44 1.28 -7.41
N ARG A 140 -0.86 1.21 -7.68
CA ARG A 140 -1.51 2.11 -8.64
C ARG A 140 -1.32 3.57 -8.26
N ASP A 141 -1.62 3.90 -7.01
CA ASP A 141 -1.52 5.26 -6.51
C ASP A 141 -0.06 5.75 -6.50
N GLN A 142 0.86 4.90 -6.03
CA GLN A 142 2.28 5.23 -6.03
C GLN A 142 2.82 5.46 -7.46
N ILE A 143 2.43 4.64 -8.42
CA ILE A 143 2.81 4.81 -9.82
C ILE A 143 2.26 6.14 -10.37
N ASP A 144 1.00 6.45 -10.09
CA ASP A 144 0.38 7.69 -10.57
C ASP A 144 1.07 8.93 -9.96
N GLN A 145 1.44 8.89 -8.68
CA GLN A 145 2.22 9.95 -8.02
C GLN A 145 3.63 10.10 -8.61
N ILE A 146 4.37 8.99 -8.78
CA ILE A 146 5.72 9.02 -9.37
C ILE A 146 5.67 9.55 -10.80
N ARG A 147 4.70 9.13 -11.60
CA ARG A 147 4.53 9.64 -12.96
C ARG A 147 4.26 11.14 -13.00
N SER A 148 3.48 11.65 -12.06
CA SER A 148 3.27 13.11 -11.91
C SER A 148 4.57 13.84 -11.54
N GLN A 149 5.34 13.29 -10.59
CA GLN A 149 6.63 13.87 -10.20
C GLN A 149 7.66 13.84 -11.34
N LEU A 150 7.68 12.77 -12.14
CA LEU A 150 8.54 12.69 -13.33
C LEU A 150 8.21 13.78 -14.36
N ARG A 151 6.92 14.05 -14.61
CA ARG A 151 6.50 15.15 -15.51
C ARG A 151 6.94 16.50 -14.98
N ASN A 152 6.75 16.77 -13.70
CA ASN A 152 7.20 18.02 -13.08
C ASN A 152 8.73 18.17 -13.20
N PHE A 153 9.48 17.11 -13.00
CA PHE A 153 10.93 17.14 -13.12
C PHE A 153 11.39 17.34 -14.59
N GLN A 154 10.75 16.67 -15.55
CA GLN A 154 11.01 16.91 -16.98
C GLN A 154 10.75 18.37 -17.36
N GLU A 155 9.67 18.98 -16.86
CA GLU A 155 9.34 20.38 -17.11
C GLU A 155 10.43 21.33 -16.58
N VAL A 156 10.94 21.08 -15.37
CA VAL A 156 12.06 21.86 -14.81
C VAL A 156 13.30 21.76 -15.68
N LEU A 157 13.67 20.53 -16.09
CA LEU A 157 14.83 20.32 -16.97
C LEU A 157 14.65 20.97 -18.34
N LEU A 158 13.44 20.91 -18.90
CA LEU A 158 13.12 21.52 -20.19
C LEU A 158 13.22 23.05 -20.11
N ASN A 159 12.65 23.67 -19.08
CA ASN A 159 12.72 25.11 -18.88
C ASN A 159 14.17 25.59 -18.71
N LEU A 160 14.98 24.83 -17.97
CA LEU A 160 16.40 25.10 -17.84
C LEU A 160 17.14 24.93 -19.18
N ALA A 161 16.80 23.91 -19.95
CA ALA A 161 17.37 23.71 -21.30
C ALA A 161 17.06 24.88 -22.25
N ILE A 162 15.80 25.36 -22.23
CA ILE A 162 15.37 26.51 -23.03
C ILE A 162 16.21 27.78 -22.69
N ALA A 163 16.45 28.01 -21.39
CA ALA A 163 17.24 29.16 -20.94
C ALA A 163 18.73 29.08 -21.34
N HIS A 164 19.23 27.86 -21.65
CA HIS A 164 20.66 27.61 -21.91
C HIS A 164 20.95 26.98 -23.28
N VAL A 165 20.13 27.27 -24.28
CA VAL A 165 20.30 26.73 -25.66
C VAL A 165 21.67 27.05 -26.24
N GLU A 166 22.16 28.27 -26.01
CA GLU A 166 23.45 28.75 -26.56
C GLU A 166 24.62 28.60 -25.57
N THR A 167 24.37 28.11 -24.34
CA THR A 167 25.43 27.93 -23.36
C THR A 167 26.27 26.70 -23.71
N LEU A 168 27.53 26.92 -24.13
CA LEU A 168 28.47 25.86 -24.46
C LEU A 168 29.21 25.36 -23.24
N ILE A 169 29.27 24.03 -23.11
CA ILE A 169 30.03 23.31 -22.09
C ILE A 169 30.97 22.28 -22.75
N PRO A 170 32.09 21.92 -22.13
CA PRO A 170 32.95 20.87 -22.67
C PRO A 170 32.29 19.50 -22.45
N GLY A 171 32.13 18.72 -23.51
CA GLY A 171 31.83 17.28 -23.40
C GLY A 171 33.10 16.51 -23.01
N TYR A 172 32.94 15.40 -22.31
CA TYR A 172 34.03 14.55 -21.82
C TYR A 172 33.82 13.10 -22.25
N THR A 173 34.94 12.46 -22.62
CA THR A 173 35.04 11.00 -22.76
C THR A 173 36.32 10.56 -22.05
N HIS A 174 36.27 9.44 -21.33
CA HIS A 174 37.43 8.92 -20.57
C HIS A 174 38.11 9.98 -19.68
N LEU A 175 37.35 10.88 -19.06
CA LEU A 175 37.83 12.01 -18.28
C LEU A 175 38.67 13.04 -19.07
N GLN A 176 38.67 12.95 -20.40
CA GLN A 176 39.33 13.88 -21.33
C GLN A 176 38.32 14.80 -21.98
N ARG A 177 38.70 16.06 -22.23
CA ARG A 177 37.88 17.00 -23.01
C ARG A 177 37.72 16.46 -24.41
N ALA A 178 36.49 16.38 -24.85
CA ALA A 178 36.11 16.00 -26.21
C ALA A 178 35.54 17.22 -26.97
N GLN A 179 34.36 17.06 -27.57
CA GLN A 179 33.71 18.14 -28.31
C GLN A 179 32.92 19.08 -27.40
N PRO A 180 32.70 20.35 -27.80
CA PRO A 180 31.74 21.22 -27.14
C PRO A 180 30.32 20.75 -27.41
N VAL A 181 29.47 20.85 -26.38
CA VAL A 181 28.02 20.59 -26.47
C VAL A 181 27.25 21.71 -25.80
N SER A 182 26.01 21.96 -26.20
CA SER A 182 25.17 22.90 -25.45
C SER A 182 24.68 22.29 -24.15
N LEU A 183 24.55 23.11 -23.11
CA LEU A 183 23.95 22.66 -21.83
C LEU A 183 22.53 22.16 -22.06
N ALA A 184 21.78 22.79 -22.96
CA ALA A 184 20.44 22.33 -23.33
C ALA A 184 20.45 20.90 -23.87
N HIS A 185 21.37 20.55 -24.78
CA HIS A 185 21.48 19.18 -25.31
C HIS A 185 21.81 18.17 -24.22
N HIS A 186 22.68 18.53 -23.29
CA HIS A 186 22.99 17.68 -22.13
C HIS A 186 21.77 17.43 -21.25
N LEU A 187 20.99 18.47 -20.94
CA LEU A 187 19.78 18.35 -20.11
C LEU A 187 18.67 17.56 -20.81
N LEU A 188 18.49 17.74 -22.12
CA LEU A 188 17.50 16.99 -22.90
C LEU A 188 17.77 15.48 -22.91
N ALA A 189 19.00 15.04 -22.80
CA ALA A 189 19.32 13.62 -22.67
C ALA A 189 18.67 12.99 -21.42
N TYR A 190 18.59 13.74 -20.30
CA TYR A 190 17.89 13.29 -19.11
C TYR A 190 16.37 13.33 -19.27
N VAL A 191 15.83 14.34 -19.95
CA VAL A 191 14.39 14.39 -20.28
C VAL A 191 13.96 13.13 -21.03
N GLU A 192 14.74 12.70 -22.02
CA GLU A 192 14.49 11.47 -22.79
C GLU A 192 14.61 10.20 -21.95
N MET A 193 15.52 10.15 -20.99
CA MET A 193 15.61 9.00 -20.06
C MET A 193 14.38 8.93 -19.15
N LEU A 194 13.96 10.06 -18.59
CA LEU A 194 12.78 10.15 -17.72
C LEU A 194 11.47 9.86 -18.49
N GLU A 195 11.40 10.22 -19.79
CA GLU A 195 10.26 9.88 -20.65
C GLU A 195 10.12 8.37 -20.81
N ARG A 196 11.21 7.64 -21.02
CA ARG A 196 11.16 6.17 -21.09
C ARG A 196 10.73 5.53 -19.77
N ASP A 197 11.16 6.09 -18.63
CA ASP A 197 10.73 5.61 -17.33
C ASP A 197 9.25 5.90 -17.07
N TRP A 198 8.77 7.07 -17.48
CA TRP A 198 7.36 7.42 -17.41
C TRP A 198 6.48 6.47 -18.22
N GLN A 199 6.92 6.06 -19.41
CA GLN A 199 6.22 5.09 -20.26
C GLN A 199 6.20 3.70 -19.61
N ARG A 200 7.34 3.21 -19.09
CA ARG A 200 7.45 1.93 -18.38
C ARG A 200 6.48 1.87 -17.19
N LEU A 201 6.43 2.92 -16.39
CA LEU A 201 5.49 3.02 -15.28
C LEU A 201 4.03 2.96 -15.77
N GLY A 202 3.71 3.59 -16.89
CA GLY A 202 2.39 3.50 -17.50
C GLY A 202 2.00 2.08 -17.93
N GLU A 203 2.95 1.31 -18.43
CA GLU A 203 2.74 -0.10 -18.77
C GLU A 203 2.55 -0.98 -17.53
N ILE A 204 3.37 -0.76 -16.49
CA ILE A 204 3.25 -1.46 -15.22
C ILE A 204 1.87 -1.15 -14.59
N ARG A 205 1.47 0.11 -14.61
CA ARG A 205 0.18 0.58 -14.09
C ARG A 205 -1.01 -0.18 -14.69
N ARG A 206 -0.99 -0.46 -16.00
CA ARG A 206 -2.05 -1.24 -16.68
C ARG A 206 -2.09 -2.68 -16.18
N ARG A 207 -0.93 -3.31 -15.96
CA ARG A 207 -0.84 -4.69 -15.47
C ARG A 207 -1.22 -4.82 -14.00
N VAL A 208 -0.90 -3.82 -13.19
CA VAL A 208 -1.27 -3.77 -11.77
C VAL A 208 -2.77 -3.56 -11.60
N ASN A 209 -3.44 -2.90 -12.55
CA ASN A 209 -4.87 -2.58 -12.49
C ASN A 209 -5.78 -3.80 -12.80
N ILE A 210 -5.50 -4.92 -12.15
CA ILE A 210 -6.30 -6.15 -12.22
C ILE A 210 -6.54 -6.60 -10.78
N SER A 211 -7.82 -6.64 -10.36
CA SER A 211 -8.17 -7.05 -9.00
C SER A 211 -8.17 -8.57 -8.87
N PRO A 212 -7.46 -9.14 -7.89
CA PRO A 212 -7.59 -10.55 -7.53
C PRO A 212 -8.73 -10.82 -6.54
N LEU A 213 -9.37 -9.77 -5.99
CA LEU A 213 -10.45 -9.94 -5.02
C LEU A 213 -11.59 -10.77 -5.62
N GLY A 214 -11.99 -11.80 -4.89
CA GLY A 214 -12.96 -12.78 -5.33
C GLY A 214 -12.34 -14.14 -5.70
N CYS A 215 -10.99 -14.24 -5.83
CA CYS A 215 -10.32 -15.53 -6.04
C CYS A 215 -10.37 -16.42 -4.78
N GLY A 216 -10.62 -15.86 -3.61
CA GLY A 216 -10.60 -16.61 -2.36
C GLY A 216 -9.23 -17.21 -2.05
N ALA A 217 -9.23 -18.36 -1.36
CA ALA A 217 -7.99 -19.05 -0.98
C ALA A 217 -7.41 -19.93 -2.11
N LEU A 218 -8.24 -20.38 -3.05
CA LEU A 218 -7.85 -21.30 -4.13
C LEU A 218 -8.23 -20.76 -5.50
N ALA A 219 -9.50 -20.67 -5.83
CA ALA A 219 -9.98 -20.38 -7.18
C ALA A 219 -11.30 -19.59 -7.24
N GLY A 220 -11.76 -19.04 -6.12
CA GLY A 220 -13.04 -18.31 -6.06
C GLY A 220 -14.25 -19.17 -5.85
#